data_b6e7d2b7d2a09a45e2bf969969a2f0ba
#
_entry.id   b6e7d2b7d2a09a45e2bf969969a2f0ba
#
_cell.length_a   1.000
_cell.length_b   1.000
_cell.length_c   1.000
_cell.angle_alpha   90.00
_cell.angle_beta   90.00
_cell.angle_gamma   90.00
#
_symmetry.space_group_name_H-M   'P 1'
#
loop_
_entity.id
_entity.type
_entity.pdbx_description
1 polymer ?
#
loop_
_entity_poly.entity_id
_entity_poly.type
_entity_poly.pdbx_seq_one_letter_code
_entity_poly.pdbx_strand_id
1 'polypeptide(L)'
;MRALLIGAAAALLLAGAAGAAEIEVKMLDKGTEGAMVFEPALIKIEPGDTVKFIATSKGHNAESIKGMLPPDAAPFFGKVNQDVAVTFDKPGVYGVKCLPHYGMGMVALVVVGTPANQDDAKAVTHPGKAKQVFAALFGKLDAQTAEK
;
A
#
# COMPACT_ATOMS: atom_id res chain seq x y z
N MET A 1 -53.92 40.69 -7.47
CA MET A 1 -53.20 39.50 -7.90
C MET A 1 -51.74 39.72 -7.59
N ARG A 2 -51.18 39.04 -6.57
CA ARG A 2 -49.79 39.09 -6.16
C ARG A 2 -49.13 37.80 -6.65
N ALA A 3 -48.22 37.88 -7.61
CA ALA A 3 -47.40 36.76 -8.08
C ALA A 3 -46.23 36.55 -7.11
N LEU A 4 -46.17 35.38 -6.46
CA LEU A 4 -45.02 34.89 -5.74
C LEU A 4 -44.02 34.27 -6.73
N LEU A 5 -42.84 34.86 -6.87
CA LEU A 5 -41.71 34.27 -7.57
C LEU A 5 -40.94 33.39 -6.54
N ILE A 6 -41.04 32.06 -6.73
CA ILE A 6 -40.27 31.08 -6.00
C ILE A 6 -38.91 30.93 -6.72
N GLY A 7 -37.87 31.53 -6.13
CA GLY A 7 -36.50 31.34 -6.61
C GLY A 7 -35.96 29.98 -6.17
N ALA A 8 -35.72 29.08 -7.10
CA ALA A 8 -34.99 27.83 -6.86
C ALA A 8 -33.48 28.10 -6.77
N ALA A 9 -32.93 28.05 -5.58
CA ALA A 9 -31.47 28.07 -5.38
C ALA A 9 -30.90 26.68 -5.71
N ALA A 10 -30.24 26.58 -6.85
CA ALA A 10 -29.46 25.42 -7.21
C ALA A 10 -28.15 25.41 -6.41
N ALA A 11 -28.07 24.54 -5.39
CA ALA A 11 -26.81 24.27 -4.69
C ALA A 11 -25.90 23.45 -5.59
N LEU A 12 -24.88 24.09 -6.18
CA LEU A 12 -23.79 23.41 -6.86
C LEU A 12 -22.93 22.72 -5.79
N LEU A 13 -23.07 21.40 -5.67
CA LEU A 13 -22.13 20.56 -4.93
C LEU A 13 -20.81 20.54 -5.74
N LEU A 14 -19.84 21.31 -5.34
CA LEU A 14 -18.45 21.15 -5.78
C LEU A 14 -17.94 19.82 -5.17
N ALA A 15 -18.05 18.74 -5.93
CA ALA A 15 -17.28 17.53 -5.66
C ALA A 15 -15.81 17.89 -5.94
N GLY A 16 -15.07 18.23 -4.88
CA GLY A 16 -13.62 18.41 -4.98
C GLY A 16 -13.02 17.10 -5.50
N ALA A 17 -12.36 17.14 -6.65
CA ALA A 17 -11.54 16.03 -7.12
C ALA A 17 -10.45 15.83 -6.06
N ALA A 18 -10.51 14.72 -5.30
CA ALA A 18 -9.42 14.29 -4.47
C ALA A 18 -8.24 13.99 -5.41
N GLY A 19 -7.21 14.83 -5.39
CA GLY A 19 -5.98 14.61 -6.15
C GLY A 19 -5.30 13.33 -5.66
N ALA A 20 -4.49 12.70 -6.53
CA ALA A 20 -3.67 11.55 -6.17
C ALA A 20 -2.77 11.90 -4.97
N ALA A 21 -2.75 11.02 -3.96
CA ALA A 21 -1.94 11.19 -2.77
C ALA A 21 -0.54 10.58 -2.97
N GLU A 22 0.45 11.11 -2.23
CA GLU A 22 1.76 10.49 -2.07
C GLU A 22 1.96 10.09 -0.61
N ILE A 23 2.28 8.82 -0.40
CA ILE A 23 2.51 8.25 0.93
C ILE A 23 3.98 7.84 1.03
N GLU A 24 4.66 8.29 2.09
CA GLU A 24 6.03 7.89 2.37
C GLU A 24 6.08 6.65 3.25
N VAL A 25 6.94 5.70 2.88
CA VAL A 25 7.26 4.49 3.64
C VAL A 25 8.76 4.45 3.86
N LYS A 26 9.17 4.49 5.11
CA LYS A 26 10.60 4.48 5.48
C LYS A 26 11.14 3.05 5.49
N MET A 27 12.35 2.87 4.98
CA MET A 27 13.13 1.64 5.08
C MET A 27 14.13 1.79 6.23
N LEU A 28 13.96 1.02 7.31
CA LEU A 28 14.64 1.23 8.59
C LEU A 28 15.35 -0.03 9.09
N ASP A 29 16.55 0.16 9.62
CA ASP A 29 17.23 -0.86 10.44
C ASP A 29 16.45 -1.16 11.72
N LYS A 30 15.87 -0.12 12.33
CA LYS A 30 15.06 -0.20 13.54
C LYS A 30 13.92 0.80 13.49
N GLY A 31 12.71 0.28 13.54
CA GLY A 31 11.47 1.05 13.64
C GLY A 31 10.70 0.74 14.92
N THR A 32 9.48 1.25 15.02
CA THR A 32 8.62 1.06 16.19
C THR A 32 8.18 -0.41 16.35
N GLU A 33 8.05 -1.16 15.27
CA GLU A 33 7.61 -2.56 15.29
C GLU A 33 8.76 -3.58 15.24
N GLY A 34 10.01 -3.14 15.34
CA GLY A 34 11.17 -4.03 15.39
C GLY A 34 12.32 -3.63 14.48
N ALA A 35 13.17 -4.61 14.20
CA ALA A 35 14.34 -4.44 13.34
C ALA A 35 14.02 -4.85 11.90
N MET A 36 14.71 -4.21 10.95
CA MET A 36 14.57 -4.46 9.51
C MET A 36 13.12 -4.36 9.06
N VAL A 37 12.59 -3.13 9.02
CA VAL A 37 11.17 -2.87 8.79
C VAL A 37 10.93 -1.81 7.72
N PHE A 38 9.82 -1.96 7.00
CA PHE A 38 9.12 -0.87 6.35
C PHE A 38 8.17 -0.20 7.36
N GLU A 39 8.15 1.11 7.40
CA GLU A 39 7.30 1.84 8.32
C GLU A 39 6.58 3.00 7.62
N PRO A 40 5.24 2.91 7.49
CA PRO A 40 4.37 1.80 7.89
C PRO A 40 4.53 0.55 7.01
N ALA A 41 4.20 -0.64 7.54
CA ALA A 41 4.25 -1.89 6.79
C ALA A 41 2.92 -2.27 6.14
N LEU A 42 1.78 -1.78 6.64
CA LEU A 42 0.47 -1.90 6.00
C LEU A 42 0.08 -0.52 5.45
N ILE A 43 -0.04 -0.44 4.13
CA ILE A 43 -0.35 0.79 3.41
C ILE A 43 -1.67 0.60 2.65
N LYS A 44 -2.66 1.47 2.90
CA LYS A 44 -3.95 1.47 2.21
C LYS A 44 -4.09 2.76 1.41
N ILE A 45 -4.28 2.62 0.11
CA ILE A 45 -4.34 3.71 -0.86
C ILE A 45 -5.45 3.50 -1.88
N GLU A 46 -5.71 4.51 -2.67
CA GLU A 46 -6.63 4.47 -3.80
C GLU A 46 -5.87 4.33 -5.13
N PRO A 47 -6.52 3.81 -6.19
CA PRO A 47 -5.92 3.77 -7.52
C PRO A 47 -5.46 5.17 -7.97
N GLY A 48 -4.22 5.26 -8.45
CA GLY A 48 -3.57 6.50 -8.87
C GLY A 48 -2.67 7.14 -7.81
N ASP A 49 -2.72 6.67 -6.55
CA ASP A 49 -1.83 7.13 -5.50
C ASP A 49 -0.40 6.59 -5.70
N THR A 50 0.56 7.31 -5.15
CA THR A 50 1.98 6.96 -5.20
C THR A 50 2.48 6.61 -3.80
N VAL A 51 3.21 5.51 -3.69
CA VAL A 51 4.00 5.18 -2.49
C VAL A 51 5.46 5.44 -2.78
N LYS A 52 6.09 6.26 -1.95
CA LYS A 52 7.52 6.54 -2.01
C LYS A 52 8.23 5.79 -0.88
N PHE A 53 9.00 4.79 -1.26
CA PHE A 53 9.84 4.05 -0.32
C PHE A 53 11.16 4.81 -0.15
N ILE A 54 11.42 5.27 1.07
CA ILE A 54 12.55 6.14 1.40
C ILE A 54 13.69 5.32 2.01
N ALA A 55 14.86 5.39 1.44
CA ALA A 55 16.09 4.75 1.95
C ALA A 55 16.64 5.50 3.18
N THR A 56 15.90 5.46 4.30
CA THR A 56 16.25 6.16 5.53
C THR A 56 17.48 5.57 6.21
N SER A 57 17.52 4.22 6.32
CA SER A 57 18.73 3.48 6.71
C SER A 57 19.40 2.87 5.47
N LYS A 58 20.70 2.59 5.57
CA LYS A 58 21.46 1.97 4.46
C LYS A 58 21.23 0.45 4.39
N GLY A 59 21.43 -0.11 3.21
CA GLY A 59 21.38 -1.56 2.99
C GLY A 59 20.00 -2.09 2.63
N HIS A 60 19.05 -1.23 2.30
CA HIS A 60 17.67 -1.60 1.98
C HIS A 60 17.28 -1.25 0.55
N ASN A 61 16.32 -2.00 0.03
CA ASN A 61 15.59 -1.71 -1.19
C ASN A 61 14.10 -2.02 -1.01
N ALA A 62 13.28 -1.64 -1.96
CA ALA A 62 11.89 -2.06 -2.05
C ALA A 62 11.63 -2.63 -3.44
N GLU A 63 11.10 -3.85 -3.49
CA GLU A 63 10.70 -4.51 -4.71
C GLU A 63 9.44 -5.35 -4.54
N SER A 64 8.69 -5.53 -5.60
CA SER A 64 7.49 -6.36 -5.60
C SER A 64 7.80 -7.84 -5.47
N ILE A 65 6.86 -8.60 -4.89
CA ILE A 65 6.98 -10.05 -4.72
C ILE A 65 6.16 -10.74 -5.81
N LYS A 66 6.80 -11.65 -6.54
CA LYS A 66 6.13 -12.48 -7.55
C LYS A 66 4.98 -13.27 -6.92
N GLY A 67 3.81 -13.22 -7.56
CA GLY A 67 2.59 -13.86 -7.05
C GLY A 67 1.78 -13.01 -6.08
N MET A 68 2.32 -11.89 -5.63
CA MET A 68 1.62 -10.92 -4.79
C MET A 68 1.36 -9.61 -5.52
N LEU A 69 0.92 -9.69 -6.75
CA LEU A 69 0.50 -8.57 -7.58
C LEU A 69 -0.87 -8.90 -8.17
N PRO A 70 -1.77 -7.92 -8.33
CA PRO A 70 -2.98 -8.16 -9.10
C PRO A 70 -2.63 -8.49 -10.57
N PRO A 71 -3.53 -9.17 -11.31
CA PRO A 71 -3.34 -9.45 -12.72
C PRO A 71 -2.99 -8.20 -13.52
N ASP A 72 -2.05 -8.32 -14.45
CA ASP A 72 -1.60 -7.24 -15.33
C ASP A 72 -0.93 -6.04 -14.65
N ALA A 73 -0.64 -6.11 -13.36
CA ALA A 73 0.18 -5.10 -12.69
C ALA A 73 1.67 -5.32 -13.01
N ALA A 74 2.37 -4.23 -13.31
CA ALA A 74 3.80 -4.28 -13.57
C ALA A 74 4.59 -4.49 -12.26
N PRO A 75 5.56 -5.41 -12.23
CA PRO A 75 6.48 -5.52 -11.11
C PRO A 75 7.43 -4.31 -11.06
N PHE A 76 7.93 -4.02 -9.85
CA PHE A 76 8.94 -2.98 -9.66
C PHE A 76 10.12 -3.51 -8.84
N PHE A 77 11.30 -2.93 -9.10
CA PHE A 77 12.56 -3.34 -8.50
C PHE A 77 13.39 -2.11 -8.16
N GLY A 78 13.32 -1.69 -6.90
CA GLY A 78 14.13 -0.59 -6.38
C GLY A 78 15.59 -1.04 -6.17
N LYS A 79 16.53 -0.10 -6.36
CA LYS A 79 17.95 -0.35 -6.08
C LYS A 79 18.24 -0.14 -4.60
N VAL A 80 19.22 -0.87 -4.07
CA VAL A 80 19.69 -0.72 -2.68
C VAL A 80 20.20 0.71 -2.46
N ASN A 81 19.86 1.29 -1.32
CA ASN A 81 20.21 2.66 -0.91
C ASN A 81 19.58 3.78 -1.75
N GLN A 82 18.57 3.48 -2.53
CA GLN A 82 17.86 4.48 -3.32
C GLN A 82 16.38 4.52 -2.97
N ASP A 83 15.83 5.72 -2.97
CA ASP A 83 14.38 5.90 -2.91
C ASP A 83 13.76 5.35 -4.19
N VAL A 84 12.56 4.80 -4.07
CA VAL A 84 11.74 4.40 -5.21
C VAL A 84 10.31 4.85 -5.01
N ALA A 85 9.76 5.55 -6.00
CA ALA A 85 8.37 5.97 -6.05
C ALA A 85 7.61 5.08 -7.02
N VAL A 86 6.49 4.52 -6.57
CA VAL A 86 5.64 3.64 -7.36
C VAL A 86 4.21 4.18 -7.34
N THR A 87 3.66 4.44 -8.52
CA THR A 87 2.24 4.79 -8.67
C THR A 87 1.44 3.52 -8.90
N PHE A 88 0.40 3.31 -8.09
CA PHE A 88 -0.41 2.11 -8.11
C PHE A 88 -1.76 2.40 -8.77
N ASP A 89 -1.92 2.04 -10.03
CA ASP A 89 -3.15 2.32 -10.80
C ASP A 89 -4.18 1.20 -10.70
N LYS A 90 -3.74 -0.04 -10.46
CA LYS A 90 -4.62 -1.21 -10.44
C LYS A 90 -5.03 -1.59 -9.03
N PRO A 91 -6.33 -1.73 -8.74
CA PRO A 91 -6.79 -2.24 -7.46
C PRO A 91 -6.24 -3.64 -7.18
N GLY A 92 -5.89 -3.88 -5.94
CA GLY A 92 -5.41 -5.18 -5.50
C GLY A 92 -4.46 -5.10 -4.32
N VAL A 93 -3.98 -6.27 -3.92
CA VAL A 93 -2.94 -6.43 -2.91
C VAL A 93 -1.59 -6.59 -3.60
N TYR A 94 -0.60 -5.84 -3.12
CA TYR A 94 0.78 -5.88 -3.57
C TYR A 94 1.69 -6.21 -2.39
N GLY A 95 2.43 -7.31 -2.49
CA GLY A 95 3.49 -7.65 -1.55
C GLY A 95 4.80 -6.96 -1.94
N VAL A 96 5.45 -6.37 -0.95
CA VAL A 96 6.73 -5.69 -1.09
C VAL A 96 7.74 -6.33 -0.16
N LYS A 97 8.97 -6.50 -0.63
CA LYS A 97 10.09 -7.00 0.18
C LYS A 97 11.31 -6.10 0.05
N CYS A 98 12.14 -6.11 1.08
CA CYS A 98 13.54 -5.73 0.99
C CYS A 98 14.34 -6.99 0.65
N LEU A 99 14.99 -7.04 -0.51
CA LEU A 99 15.64 -8.26 -0.97
C LEU A 99 16.69 -8.78 0.01
N PRO A 100 17.65 -7.96 0.54
CA PRO A 100 18.65 -8.44 1.49
C PRO A 100 18.06 -8.96 2.81
N HIS A 101 16.92 -8.46 3.25
CA HIS A 101 16.36 -8.76 4.57
C HIS A 101 14.98 -9.46 4.51
N TYR A 102 14.65 -10.07 3.38
CA TYR A 102 13.37 -10.74 3.16
C TYR A 102 13.11 -11.83 4.21
N GLY A 103 14.08 -12.74 4.41
CA GLY A 103 13.97 -13.80 5.41
C GLY A 103 13.92 -13.30 6.86
N MET A 104 14.36 -12.06 7.11
CA MET A 104 14.27 -11.38 8.41
C MET A 104 12.90 -10.74 8.66
N GLY A 105 12.01 -10.78 7.70
CA GLY A 105 10.66 -10.23 7.81
C GLY A 105 10.53 -8.77 7.37
N MET A 106 11.49 -8.22 6.62
CA MET A 106 11.38 -6.88 6.06
C MET A 106 10.49 -6.88 4.83
N VAL A 107 9.19 -6.79 5.08
CA VAL A 107 8.12 -6.83 4.07
C VAL A 107 7.05 -5.80 4.37
N ALA A 108 6.29 -5.44 3.34
CA ALA A 108 5.15 -4.55 3.43
C ALA A 108 3.99 -5.06 2.56
N LEU A 109 2.78 -4.65 2.91
CA LEU A 109 1.56 -4.92 2.17
C LEU A 109 0.94 -3.60 1.72
N VAL A 110 0.84 -3.40 0.40
CA VAL A 110 0.13 -2.25 -0.18
C VAL A 110 -1.21 -2.74 -0.67
N VAL A 111 -2.28 -2.12 -0.19
CA VAL A 111 -3.67 -2.43 -0.56
C VAL A 111 -4.25 -1.24 -1.31
N VAL A 112 -4.56 -1.45 -2.57
CA VAL A 112 -5.06 -0.42 -3.49
C VAL A 112 -6.55 -0.65 -3.71
N GLY A 113 -7.38 0.30 -3.31
CA GLY A 113 -8.83 0.21 -3.45
C GLY A 113 -9.42 -1.04 -2.81
N THR A 114 -10.36 -1.68 -3.49
CA THR A 114 -10.96 -2.95 -3.07
C THR A 114 -10.26 -4.11 -3.77
N PRO A 115 -9.44 -4.91 -3.06
CA PRO A 115 -8.64 -5.96 -3.68
C PRO A 115 -9.48 -7.19 -4.05
N ALA A 116 -9.22 -7.76 -5.24
CA ALA A 116 -9.80 -9.03 -5.69
C ALA A 116 -8.82 -10.20 -5.63
N ASN A 117 -7.52 -9.94 -5.43
CA ASN A 117 -6.46 -10.96 -5.43
C ASN A 117 -5.94 -11.32 -4.03
N GLN A 118 -6.69 -10.99 -2.98
CA GLN A 118 -6.21 -11.16 -1.60
C GLN A 118 -5.94 -12.63 -1.25
N ASP A 119 -6.79 -13.55 -1.69
CA ASP A 119 -6.62 -14.98 -1.41
C ASP A 119 -5.39 -15.55 -2.14
N ASP A 120 -5.16 -15.16 -3.39
CA ASP A 120 -3.97 -15.56 -4.14
C ASP A 120 -2.70 -15.02 -3.49
N ALA A 121 -2.71 -13.77 -3.04
CA ALA A 121 -1.59 -13.16 -2.34
C ALA A 121 -1.28 -13.85 -1.00
N LYS A 122 -2.31 -14.24 -0.24
CA LYS A 122 -2.18 -15.01 1.01
C LYS A 122 -1.57 -16.39 0.78
N ALA A 123 -1.79 -17.00 -0.37
CA ALA A 123 -1.30 -18.34 -0.70
C ALA A 123 0.20 -18.37 -1.02
N VAL A 124 0.84 -17.24 -1.23
CA VAL A 124 2.28 -17.17 -1.54
C VAL A 124 3.11 -17.58 -0.34
N THR A 125 4.08 -18.47 -0.58
CA THR A 125 5.01 -18.93 0.46
C THR A 125 6.16 -17.95 0.64
N HIS A 126 6.52 -17.68 1.89
CA HIS A 126 7.56 -16.73 2.26
C HIS A 126 8.66 -17.38 3.10
N PRO A 127 9.93 -16.93 2.96
CA PRO A 127 11.04 -17.45 3.75
C PRO A 127 11.03 -16.88 5.16
N GLY A 128 11.50 -17.66 6.12
CA GLY A 128 11.83 -17.24 7.47
C GLY A 128 10.71 -16.48 8.17
N LYS A 129 11.06 -15.33 8.74
CA LYS A 129 10.13 -14.48 9.50
C LYS A 129 9.12 -13.75 8.62
N ALA A 130 9.36 -13.61 7.31
CA ALA A 130 8.43 -12.96 6.39
C ALA A 130 7.04 -13.61 6.39
N LYS A 131 6.97 -14.95 6.54
CA LYS A 131 5.71 -15.68 6.68
C LYS A 131 4.85 -15.16 7.84
N GLN A 132 5.47 -14.95 9.00
CA GLN A 132 4.76 -14.47 10.21
C GLN A 132 4.35 -13.01 10.06
N VAL A 133 5.21 -12.17 9.47
CA VAL A 133 4.92 -10.75 9.26
C VAL A 133 3.75 -10.58 8.30
N PHE A 134 3.74 -11.28 7.16
CA PHE A 134 2.59 -11.23 6.25
C PHE A 134 1.31 -11.75 6.88
N ALA A 135 1.36 -12.83 7.65
CA ALA A 135 0.19 -13.32 8.38
C ALA A 135 -0.40 -12.25 9.31
N ALA A 136 0.46 -11.51 10.03
CA ALA A 136 0.03 -10.41 10.88
C ALA A 136 -0.54 -9.23 10.08
N LEU A 137 0.07 -8.85 8.94
CA LEU A 137 -0.42 -7.78 8.07
C LEU A 137 -1.78 -8.11 7.45
N PHE A 138 -1.96 -9.33 6.95
CA PHE A 138 -3.27 -9.79 6.47
C PHE A 138 -4.32 -9.86 7.57
N GLY A 139 -3.95 -10.27 8.79
CA GLY A 139 -4.83 -10.25 9.94
C GLY A 139 -5.31 -8.84 10.29
N LYS A 140 -4.41 -7.84 10.25
CA LYS A 140 -4.79 -6.43 10.43
C LYS A 140 -5.72 -5.94 9.32
N LEU A 141 -5.46 -6.32 8.08
CA LEU A 141 -6.30 -5.95 6.94
C LEU A 141 -7.71 -6.54 7.08
N ASP A 142 -7.82 -7.82 7.42
CA ASP A 142 -9.11 -8.51 7.61
C ASP A 142 -9.91 -7.87 8.74
N ALA A 143 -9.28 -7.53 9.87
CA ALA A 143 -9.92 -6.85 10.98
C ALA A 143 -10.48 -5.47 10.58
N GLN A 144 -9.72 -4.68 9.84
CA GLN A 144 -10.15 -3.36 9.34
C GLN A 144 -11.29 -3.45 8.33
N THR A 145 -11.39 -4.54 7.58
CA THR A 145 -12.46 -4.78 6.61
C THR A 145 -13.76 -5.21 7.31
N ALA A 146 -13.66 -5.95 8.40
CA ALA A 146 -14.81 -6.42 9.18
C ALA A 146 -15.51 -5.30 9.99
N GLU A 147 -14.82 -4.18 10.26
CA GLU A 147 -15.35 -3.02 10.99
C GLU A 147 -16.21 -2.07 10.12
N LYS A 148 -16.35 -2.33 8.84
CA LYS A 148 -17.20 -1.57 7.90
C LYS A 148 -18.53 -2.30 7.66
#